data_4f350c81fec5773ff58e9431c2e72fc0
#
_entry.id   4f350c81fec5773ff58e9431c2e72fc0
#
_cell.length_a   1.000
_cell.length_b   1.000
_cell.length_c   1.000
_cell.angle_alpha   90.00
_cell.angle_beta   90.00
_cell.angle_gamma   90.00
#
_symmetry.space_group_name_H-M   'P 1'
#
loop_
_entity.id
_entity.type
_entity.pdbx_description
1 polymer ?
#
loop_
_entity_poly.entity_id
_entity_poly.type
_entity_poly.pdbx_seq_one_letter_code
_entity_poly.pdbx_strand_id
1 'polypeptide(L)'
;MKLATYKDGSRGGQLVVVSRDLSNAHYATGIANTLQQVLDDWNFHSPQLQDLYDMLNSGKARHAFPFDPRQCMAPLPRAYQWADGSAYINHVELVRKARDSEVPASFYTDPLMYQGGSDDFLGPCDDVVCASEAYGIDF
;
A
#
# COMPACT_ATOMS: atom_id res chain seq x y z
N MET A 1 1.10 -7.57 12.49
CA MET A 1 2.45 -7.18 12.02
C MET A 1 2.38 -5.97 11.09
N LYS A 2 3.51 -5.32 10.81
CA LYS A 2 3.63 -4.24 9.82
C LYS A 2 4.60 -4.70 8.73
N LEU A 3 4.23 -4.51 7.47
CA LEU A 3 5.00 -4.90 6.30
C LEU A 3 5.20 -3.69 5.40
N ALA A 4 6.31 -3.65 4.68
CA ALA A 4 6.56 -2.64 3.65
C ALA A 4 7.37 -3.27 2.49
N THR A 5 7.35 -2.62 1.35
CA THR A 5 8.16 -2.96 0.19
C THR A 5 9.24 -1.91 0.02
N TYR A 6 10.50 -2.30 0.09
CA TYR A 6 11.66 -1.41 -0.05
C TYR A 6 12.20 -1.40 -1.47
N LYS A 7 12.71 -0.25 -1.87
CA LYS A 7 13.45 -0.07 -3.13
C LYS A 7 14.72 -0.92 -3.12
N ASP A 8 14.89 -1.78 -4.11
CA ASP A 8 16.07 -2.61 -4.32
C ASP A 8 16.66 -2.49 -5.74
N GLY A 9 16.12 -1.51 -6.51
CA GLY A 9 16.46 -1.29 -7.91
C GLY A 9 15.62 -2.12 -8.89
N SER A 10 14.85 -3.09 -8.39
CA SER A 10 13.86 -3.80 -9.21
C SER A 10 12.52 -3.08 -9.23
N ARG A 11 11.63 -3.45 -10.16
CA ARG A 11 10.26 -2.93 -10.21
C ARG A 11 9.36 -3.50 -9.10
N GLY A 12 9.74 -4.62 -8.52
CA GLY A 12 8.94 -5.32 -7.48
C GLY A 12 9.33 -4.94 -6.06
N GLY A 13 10.54 -4.45 -5.88
CA GLY A 13 11.11 -4.18 -4.56
C GLY A 13 11.28 -5.43 -3.70
N GLN A 14 11.69 -5.24 -2.46
CA GLN A 14 11.92 -6.30 -1.49
C GLN A 14 11.09 -6.13 -0.24
N LEU A 15 10.49 -7.22 0.23
CA LEU A 15 9.66 -7.24 1.43
C LEU A 15 10.49 -7.02 2.70
N VAL A 16 10.00 -6.12 3.56
CA VAL A 16 10.53 -5.90 4.91
C VAL A 16 9.42 -6.00 5.95
N VAL A 17 9.79 -6.50 7.12
CA VAL A 17 8.99 -6.41 8.35
C VAL A 17 9.40 -5.14 9.08
N VAL A 18 8.43 -4.35 9.54
CA VAL A 18 8.67 -3.05 10.20
C VAL A 18 8.21 -3.12 11.66
N SER A 19 9.00 -2.57 12.57
CA SER A 19 8.67 -2.55 13.99
C SER A 19 7.40 -1.76 14.28
N ARG A 20 6.78 -2.02 15.44
CA ARG A 20 5.52 -1.40 15.87
C ARG A 20 5.62 0.13 15.91
N ASP A 21 6.74 0.63 16.37
CA ASP A 21 7.06 2.05 16.55
C ASP A 21 7.62 2.72 15.28
N LEU A 22 7.77 1.96 14.19
CA LEU A 22 8.36 2.42 12.92
C LEU A 22 9.84 2.84 13.02
N SER A 23 10.56 2.39 14.05
CA SER A 23 11.97 2.75 14.24
C SER A 23 12.92 1.85 13.45
N ASN A 24 12.56 0.57 13.29
CA ASN A 24 13.43 -0.45 12.71
C ASN A 24 12.68 -1.29 11.68
N ALA A 25 13.45 -1.87 10.78
CA ALA A 25 12.98 -2.85 9.81
C ALA A 25 13.94 -4.03 9.71
N HIS A 26 13.46 -5.11 9.13
CA HIS A 26 14.25 -6.31 8.81
C HIS A 26 13.75 -6.89 7.49
N TYR A 27 14.66 -7.24 6.58
CA TYR A 27 14.29 -7.93 5.35
C TYR A 27 13.67 -9.29 5.65
N ALA A 28 12.60 -9.62 4.96
CA ALA A 28 11.92 -10.92 5.08
C ALA A 28 12.62 -12.03 4.30
N THR A 29 13.92 -11.90 4.06
CA THR A 29 14.75 -12.86 3.32
C THR A 29 14.64 -14.26 3.93
N GLY A 30 14.38 -15.26 3.11
CA GLY A 30 14.16 -16.64 3.55
C GLY A 30 12.69 -16.96 3.92
N ILE A 31 11.82 -15.94 3.99
CA ILE A 31 10.37 -16.13 4.17
C ILE A 31 9.66 -15.84 2.85
N ALA A 32 9.76 -14.62 2.35
CA ALA A 32 9.24 -14.20 1.05
C ALA A 32 10.02 -12.99 0.53
N ASN A 33 10.14 -12.85 -0.78
CA ASN A 33 10.85 -11.72 -1.38
C ASN A 33 9.95 -10.51 -1.62
N THR A 34 8.66 -10.74 -1.89
CA THR A 34 7.70 -9.68 -2.20
C THR A 34 6.42 -9.85 -1.39
N LEU A 35 5.66 -8.76 -1.21
CA LEU A 35 4.34 -8.84 -0.57
C LEU A 35 3.35 -9.66 -1.41
N GLN A 36 3.49 -9.65 -2.75
CA GLN A 36 2.64 -10.49 -3.61
C GLN A 36 2.78 -11.98 -3.27
N GLN A 37 4.01 -12.48 -3.08
CA GLN A 37 4.23 -13.88 -2.67
C GLN A 37 3.54 -14.21 -1.34
N VAL A 38 3.57 -13.29 -0.39
CA VAL A 38 2.88 -13.46 0.90
C VAL A 38 1.38 -13.56 0.72
N LEU A 39 0.79 -12.70 -0.13
CA LEU A 39 -0.66 -12.69 -0.37
C LEU A 39 -1.12 -13.94 -1.13
N ASP A 40 -0.28 -14.46 -2.03
CA ASP A 40 -0.56 -15.68 -2.80
C ASP A 40 -0.63 -16.93 -1.90
N ASP A 41 0.13 -16.96 -0.80
CA ASP A 41 0.09 -18.04 0.21
C ASP A 41 0.21 -17.47 1.65
N TRP A 42 -0.80 -16.71 2.03
CA TRP A 42 -0.86 -16.04 3.33
C TRP A 42 -0.71 -16.98 4.51
N ASN A 43 -1.40 -18.11 4.47
CA ASN A 43 -1.41 -19.06 5.59
C ASN A 43 -0.03 -19.69 5.85
N PHE A 44 0.77 -19.84 4.82
CA PHE A 44 2.14 -20.34 4.94
C PHE A 44 3.11 -19.28 5.43
N HIS A 45 3.04 -18.07 4.88
CA HIS A 45 4.02 -17.02 5.17
C HIS A 45 3.73 -16.21 6.43
N SER A 46 2.45 -15.97 6.75
CA SER A 46 2.07 -15.04 7.82
C SER A 46 2.57 -15.46 9.22
N PRO A 47 2.60 -16.76 9.64
CA PRO A 47 3.17 -17.14 10.92
C PRO A 47 4.66 -16.80 11.03
N GLN A 48 5.44 -17.07 9.98
CA GLN A 48 6.88 -16.81 9.93
C GLN A 48 7.18 -15.29 10.00
N LEU A 49 6.37 -14.49 9.30
CA LEU A 49 6.48 -13.04 9.35
C LEU A 49 6.07 -12.48 10.71
N GLN A 50 5.10 -13.10 11.38
CA GLN A 50 4.71 -12.72 12.74
C GLN A 50 5.85 -13.02 13.74
N ASP A 51 6.49 -14.18 13.65
CA ASP A 51 7.65 -14.52 14.46
C ASP A 51 8.79 -13.51 14.28
N LEU A 52 9.09 -13.16 13.03
CA LEU A 52 10.11 -12.13 12.73
C LEU A 52 9.70 -10.76 13.29
N TYR A 53 8.43 -10.39 13.19
CA TYR A 53 7.89 -9.16 13.76
C TYR A 53 8.05 -9.12 15.29
N ASP A 54 7.78 -10.22 15.97
CA ASP A 54 7.90 -10.31 17.43
C ASP A 54 9.38 -10.28 17.85
N MET A 55 10.26 -10.93 17.11
CA MET A 55 11.71 -10.83 17.30
C MET A 55 12.24 -9.41 17.09
N LEU A 56 11.75 -8.71 16.07
CA LEU A 56 12.12 -7.33 15.79
C LEU A 56 11.71 -6.40 16.94
N ASN A 57 10.47 -6.52 17.41
CA ASN A 57 9.94 -5.68 18.49
C ASN A 57 10.53 -5.99 19.88
N SER A 58 11.11 -7.18 20.07
CA SER A 58 11.83 -7.55 21.29
C SER A 58 13.33 -7.28 21.24
N GLY A 59 13.83 -6.68 20.14
CA GLY A 59 15.26 -6.40 19.94
C GLY A 59 16.13 -7.64 19.71
N LYS A 60 15.51 -8.77 19.38
CA LYS A 60 16.21 -10.05 19.14
C LYS A 60 16.51 -10.32 17.66
N ALA A 61 15.92 -9.55 16.75
CA ALA A 61 16.18 -9.70 15.32
C ALA A 61 17.61 -9.24 14.98
N ARG A 62 18.45 -10.18 14.58
CA ARG A 62 19.80 -9.87 14.06
C ARG A 62 19.65 -9.18 12.70
N HIS A 63 20.55 -8.24 12.39
CA HIS A 63 20.53 -7.49 11.13
C HIS A 63 19.30 -6.57 10.94
N ALA A 64 18.62 -6.22 12.04
CA ALA A 64 17.65 -5.11 12.00
C ALA A 64 18.39 -3.81 11.65
N PHE A 65 17.70 -2.93 10.90
CA PHE A 65 18.24 -1.64 10.45
C PHE A 65 17.19 -0.53 10.67
N PRO A 66 17.60 0.75 10.73
CA PRO A 66 16.67 1.85 10.87
C PRO A 66 15.67 1.89 9.71
N PHE A 67 14.37 2.01 10.02
CA PHE A 67 13.34 2.13 9.01
C PHE A 67 13.35 3.55 8.41
N ASP A 68 13.39 3.65 7.09
CA ASP A 68 13.28 4.91 6.36
C ASP A 68 12.10 4.85 5.37
N PRO A 69 11.00 5.59 5.59
CA PRO A 69 9.84 5.59 4.69
C PRO A 69 10.16 6.08 3.27
N ARG A 70 11.25 6.86 3.07
CA ARG A 70 11.69 7.30 1.74
C ARG A 70 12.23 6.15 0.88
N GLN A 71 12.60 5.04 1.52
CA GLN A 71 13.00 3.82 0.84
C GLN A 71 11.81 2.92 0.49
N CYS A 72 10.61 3.26 0.94
CA CYS A 72 9.42 2.49 0.60
C CYS A 72 8.95 2.77 -0.84
N MET A 73 8.54 1.71 -1.48
CA MET A 73 7.67 1.71 -2.65
C MET A 73 6.20 1.63 -2.20
N ALA A 74 5.25 1.67 -3.12
CA ALA A 74 3.90 1.20 -2.83
C ALA A 74 3.95 -0.23 -2.24
N PRO A 75 3.03 -0.62 -1.35
CA PRO A 75 3.02 -1.98 -0.79
C PRO A 75 3.04 -3.08 -1.84
N LEU A 76 2.29 -2.89 -2.92
CA LEU A 76 2.25 -3.72 -4.11
C LEU A 76 2.57 -2.85 -5.34
N PRO A 77 3.85 -2.54 -5.61
CA PRO A 77 4.23 -1.58 -6.65
C PRO A 77 3.79 -2.03 -8.05
N ARG A 78 3.55 -3.33 -8.21
CA ARG A 78 3.08 -3.95 -9.45
C ARG A 78 1.76 -4.69 -9.25
N ALA A 79 0.84 -4.12 -8.47
CA ALA A 79 -0.50 -4.69 -8.36
C ALA A 79 -1.15 -4.86 -9.74
N TYR A 80 -1.82 -5.97 -9.94
CA TYR A 80 -2.48 -6.30 -11.21
C TYR A 80 -3.59 -5.33 -11.56
N GLN A 81 -4.23 -4.78 -10.53
CA GLN A 81 -5.38 -3.89 -10.67
C GLN A 81 -5.48 -2.99 -9.44
N TRP A 82 -5.90 -1.76 -9.67
CA TRP A 82 -6.33 -0.83 -8.63
C TRP A 82 -7.81 -0.52 -8.83
N ALA A 83 -8.59 -0.68 -7.80
CA ALA A 83 -10.01 -0.41 -7.83
C ALA A 83 -10.42 0.35 -6.55
N ASP A 84 -11.25 1.37 -6.70
CA ASP A 84 -11.83 2.14 -5.61
C ASP A 84 -13.32 1.78 -5.47
N GLY A 85 -13.70 1.31 -4.27
CA GLY A 85 -15.08 1.03 -3.92
C GLY A 85 -15.72 2.24 -3.24
N SER A 86 -16.32 3.15 -3.98
CA SER A 86 -16.95 4.37 -3.48
C SER A 86 -18.32 4.08 -2.83
N ALA A 87 -18.32 3.29 -1.75
CA ALA A 87 -19.54 2.82 -1.09
C ALA A 87 -19.90 3.58 0.21
N TYR A 88 -19.12 4.57 0.62
CA TYR A 88 -19.40 5.36 1.82
C TYR A 88 -20.44 6.45 1.50
N ILE A 89 -21.69 6.16 1.77
CA ILE A 89 -22.86 6.97 1.33
C ILE A 89 -22.74 8.43 1.79
N ASN A 90 -22.39 8.70 3.03
CA ASN A 90 -22.23 10.07 3.52
C ASN A 90 -21.21 10.88 2.71
N HIS A 91 -20.09 10.26 2.31
CA HIS A 91 -19.11 10.91 1.43
C HIS A 91 -19.74 11.20 0.06
N VAL A 92 -20.44 10.24 -0.53
CA VAL A 92 -21.11 10.40 -1.84
C VAL A 92 -22.14 11.55 -1.78
N GLU A 93 -22.96 11.60 -0.75
CA GLU A 93 -23.96 12.67 -0.54
C GLU A 93 -23.31 14.05 -0.46
N LEU A 94 -22.22 14.18 0.31
CA LEU A 94 -21.47 15.44 0.46
C LEU A 94 -20.84 15.90 -0.86
N VAL A 95 -20.20 14.98 -1.60
CA VAL A 95 -19.60 15.28 -2.90
C VAL A 95 -20.66 15.67 -3.92
N ARG A 96 -21.80 14.97 -3.97
CA ARG A 96 -22.92 15.28 -4.86
C ARG A 96 -23.51 16.64 -4.53
N LYS A 97 -23.74 16.95 -3.26
CA LYS A 97 -24.20 18.25 -2.80
C LYS A 97 -23.22 19.38 -3.18
N ALA A 98 -21.93 19.17 -3.03
CA ALA A 98 -20.89 20.14 -3.42
C ALA A 98 -20.89 20.41 -4.94
N ARG A 99 -21.36 19.46 -5.76
CA ARG A 99 -21.48 19.57 -7.21
C ARG A 99 -22.90 19.95 -7.67
N ASP A 100 -23.77 20.37 -6.76
CA ASP A 100 -25.19 20.70 -7.01
C ASP A 100 -25.92 19.57 -7.79
N SER A 101 -25.68 18.34 -7.37
CA SER A 101 -26.20 17.13 -8.02
C SER A 101 -26.89 16.23 -7.01
N GLU A 102 -27.93 15.52 -7.45
CA GLU A 102 -28.63 14.53 -6.63
C GLU A 102 -27.89 13.19 -6.60
N VAL A 103 -28.09 12.42 -5.52
CA VAL A 103 -27.61 11.04 -5.41
C VAL A 103 -28.61 10.13 -6.12
N PRO A 104 -28.22 9.41 -7.18
CA PRO A 104 -29.09 8.45 -7.83
C PRO A 104 -29.52 7.32 -6.87
N ALA A 105 -30.76 6.86 -6.97
CA ALA A 105 -31.29 5.77 -6.13
C ALA A 105 -30.45 4.48 -6.21
N SER A 106 -29.81 4.21 -7.35
CA SER A 106 -28.92 3.06 -7.57
C SER A 106 -27.70 3.04 -6.65
N PHE A 107 -27.28 4.18 -6.09
CA PHE A 107 -26.14 4.24 -5.16
C PHE A 107 -26.41 3.50 -3.84
N TYR A 108 -27.68 3.25 -3.51
CA TYR A 108 -28.05 2.50 -2.30
C TYR A 108 -28.17 1.00 -2.52
N THR A 109 -28.11 0.54 -3.76
CA THR A 109 -28.29 -0.86 -4.14
C THR A 109 -27.09 -1.42 -4.92
N ASP A 110 -26.44 -0.61 -5.73
CA ASP A 110 -25.39 -1.03 -6.64
C ASP A 110 -24.02 -0.52 -6.15
N PRO A 111 -22.99 -1.38 -6.06
CA PRO A 111 -21.66 -0.94 -5.69
C PRO A 111 -21.09 0.00 -6.76
N LEU A 112 -20.65 1.19 -6.34
CA LEU A 112 -19.93 2.10 -7.21
C LEU A 112 -18.46 1.76 -7.17
N MET A 113 -17.91 1.35 -8.32
CA MET A 113 -16.50 0.98 -8.47
C MET A 113 -15.82 1.87 -9.51
N TYR A 114 -14.69 2.46 -9.14
CA TYR A 114 -13.76 3.10 -10.08
C TYR A 114 -12.58 2.17 -10.31
N GLN A 115 -12.28 1.86 -11.56
CA GLN A 115 -11.11 1.10 -11.94
C GLN A 115 -10.00 2.05 -12.39
N GLY A 116 -8.88 2.03 -11.67
CA GLY A 116 -7.67 2.76 -12.01
C GLY A 116 -6.69 1.93 -12.85
N GLY A 117 -5.43 2.30 -12.78
CA GLY A 117 -4.36 1.62 -13.50
C GLY A 117 -3.87 0.33 -12.84
N SER A 118 -2.79 -0.18 -13.39
CA SER A 118 -1.98 -1.26 -12.86
C SER A 118 -0.52 -0.85 -12.88
N ASP A 119 0.34 -1.55 -12.15
CA ASP A 119 1.80 -1.34 -12.13
C ASP A 119 2.27 0.10 -11.81
N ASP A 120 3.53 0.23 -11.43
CA ASP A 120 4.24 1.50 -11.22
C ASP A 120 3.55 2.49 -10.26
N PHE A 121 2.96 1.98 -9.18
CA PHE A 121 2.39 2.79 -8.12
C PHE A 121 3.51 3.50 -7.34
N LEU A 122 3.29 4.77 -7.00
CA LEU A 122 4.22 5.58 -6.25
C LEU A 122 4.34 5.12 -4.79
N GLY A 123 5.54 5.24 -4.23
CA GLY A 123 5.77 5.07 -2.81
C GLY A 123 5.25 6.26 -1.98
N PRO A 124 5.24 6.14 -0.65
CA PRO A 124 4.63 7.14 0.23
C PRO A 124 5.36 8.50 0.23
N CYS A 125 6.60 8.54 -0.25
CA CYS A 125 7.43 9.74 -0.28
C CYS A 125 7.94 10.04 -1.70
N ASP A 126 7.40 9.40 -2.72
CA ASP A 126 7.79 9.67 -4.11
C ASP A 126 7.06 10.91 -4.63
N ASP A 127 7.74 11.71 -5.42
CA ASP A 127 7.16 12.90 -6.05
C ASP A 127 6.15 12.51 -7.13
N VAL A 128 5.02 13.21 -7.16
CA VAL A 128 4.10 13.16 -8.29
C VAL A 128 4.61 14.10 -9.38
N VAL A 129 5.16 13.52 -10.44
CA VAL A 129 5.76 14.29 -11.54
C VAL A 129 4.69 14.69 -12.54
N CYS A 130 4.46 16.00 -12.69
CA CYS A 130 3.57 16.57 -13.68
C CYS A 130 4.41 17.21 -14.81
N ALA A 131 4.19 16.78 -16.04
CA ALA A 131 4.92 17.31 -17.21
C ALA A 131 4.49 18.75 -17.56
N SER A 132 3.26 19.16 -17.21
CA SER A 132 2.72 20.49 -17.49
C SER A 132 1.54 20.79 -16.57
N GLU A 133 1.49 22.00 -16.04
CA GLU A 133 0.37 22.51 -15.25
C GLU A 133 -0.78 23.08 -16.13
N ALA A 134 -0.63 23.06 -17.45
CA ALA A 134 -1.58 23.71 -18.38
C ALA A 134 -3.02 23.15 -18.27
N TYR A 135 -3.16 21.94 -17.79
CA TYR A 135 -4.47 21.27 -17.63
C TYR A 135 -4.96 21.28 -16.18
N GLY A 136 -4.22 21.94 -15.28
CA GLY A 136 -4.49 21.94 -13.83
C GLY A 136 -3.85 20.74 -13.13
N ILE A 137 -3.81 20.82 -11.80
CA ILE A 137 -3.36 19.76 -10.89
C ILE A 137 -4.52 19.49 -9.95
N ASP A 138 -4.96 18.24 -9.87
CA ASP A 138 -6.03 17.79 -8.98
C ASP A 138 -5.54 16.60 -8.15
N PHE A 139 -5.68 16.70 -6.81
CA PHE A 139 -5.29 15.69 -5.83
C PHE A 139 -6.46 15.31 -4.92
#